data_086881ac4afd42ad3c4960d542b43a69
#
_entry.id   086881ac4afd42ad3c4960d542b43a69
#
_cell.length_a   1.000
_cell.length_b   1.000
_cell.length_c   1.000
_cell.angle_alpha   90.00
_cell.angle_beta   90.00
_cell.angle_gamma   90.00
#
_symmetry.space_group_name_H-M   'P 1'
#
loop_
_entity.id
_entity.type
_entity.pdbx_description
1 polymer ?
#
loop_
_entity_poly.entity_id
_entity_poly.type
_entity_poly.pdbx_seq_one_letter_code
_entity_poly.pdbx_strand_id
1 'polypeptide(L)'
;MQQDISETDDLNLPSKLILNNKEFQSGTKIVRKHGCGSIVGTLSGPHRKVLFYLYQNKGQVVSKQILKRVGWAGKAVTCASVLVAIYEIRRVLDCRCIQTISNEGYVMAD
;
A
#
# COMPACT_ATOMS: atom_id res chain seq x y z
N MET A 1 9.51 20.13 16.13
CA MET A 1 9.25 19.59 15.69
C MET A 1 8.96 19.47 15.12
N GLN A 2 8.88 19.29 15.15
CA GLN A 2 8.45 18.79 14.62
C GLN A 2 8.17 18.53 13.78
N GLN A 3 8.29 18.50 13.80
CA GLN A 3 7.95 18.02 13.06
C GLN A 3 7.73 17.71 12.25
N ASP A 4 7.89 17.62 12.54
CA ASP A 4 7.60 17.12 11.76
C ASP A 4 7.26 16.70 11.07
N ILE A 5 7.28 16.78 11.26
CA ILE A 5 6.94 16.18 10.62
C ILE A 5 6.58 15.67 9.93
N SER A 6 6.63 15.60 10.06
CA SER A 6 6.25 14.86 9.42
C SER A 6 6.01 14.29 8.86
N GLU A 7 6.13 14.19 9.03
CA GLU A 7 5.96 13.43 8.46
C GLU A 7 5.50 12.65 8.29
N THR A 8 5.48 12.52 8.55
CA THR A 8 5.22 11.72 8.30
C THR A 8 4.53 11.17 8.40
N ASP A 9 4.49 11.04 8.70
CA ASP A 9 4.04 10.51 8.67
C ASP A 9 3.23 10.23 8.72
N ASP A 10 3.93 11.04 9.48
CA ASP A 10 2.65 11.27 9.23
C ASP A 10 1.76 10.07 9.12
N LEU A 11 1.64 9.52 8.39
CA LEU A 11 0.82 8.39 8.13
C LEU A 11 1.05 7.30 9.14
N ASN A 12 0.96 7.34 10.29
CA ASN A 12 1.06 6.27 11.27
C ASN A 12 1.08 4.85 10.68
N LEU A 13 1.85 4.65 9.63
CA LEU A 13 1.92 3.35 8.99
C LEU A 13 2.80 2.42 9.81
N PRO A 14 2.45 1.16 9.90
CA PRO A 14 3.29 0.21 10.64
C PRO A 14 4.63 0.03 9.95
N SER A 15 5.66 -0.29 10.73
CA SER A 15 6.97 -0.56 10.17
C SER A 15 7.01 -1.91 9.45
N LYS A 16 6.06 -2.79 9.78
CA LYS A 16 6.01 -4.12 9.18
C LYS A 16 4.56 -4.55 9.05
N LEU A 17 4.27 -5.25 7.96
CA LEU A 17 2.94 -5.76 7.68
C LEU A 17 3.07 -7.18 7.18
N ILE A 18 2.28 -8.09 7.73
CA ILE A 18 2.22 -9.47 7.26
C ILE A 18 0.82 -9.70 6.70
N LEU A 19 0.76 -10.10 5.44
CA LEU A 19 -0.51 -10.27 4.74
C LEU A 19 -0.37 -11.40 3.72
N ASN A 20 -1.28 -12.34 3.76
CA ASN A 20 -1.27 -13.52 2.90
C ASN A 20 0.10 -14.21 2.90
N ASN A 21 0.63 -14.40 4.10
CA ASN A 21 1.92 -15.09 4.31
C ASN A 21 3.10 -14.38 3.67
N LYS A 22 2.97 -13.08 3.42
CA LYS A 22 4.05 -12.26 2.87
C LYS A 22 4.35 -11.11 3.81
N GLU A 23 5.61 -10.75 3.89
CA GLU A 23 6.09 -9.75 4.82
C GLU A 23 6.54 -8.51 4.07
N PHE A 24 5.98 -7.38 4.45
CA PHE A 24 6.29 -6.06 3.88
C PHE A 24 6.87 -5.21 4.98
N GLN A 25 8.00 -4.56 4.71
CA GLN A 25 8.62 -3.69 5.70
C GLN A 25 8.79 -2.30 5.12
N SER A 26 8.59 -1.27 5.96
CA SER A 26 8.91 0.08 5.54
C SER A 26 10.43 0.19 5.38
N GLY A 27 10.86 1.03 4.46
CA GLY A 27 12.28 1.22 4.23
C GLY A 27 12.91 0.27 3.24
N THR A 28 12.19 -0.74 2.78
CA THR A 28 12.70 -1.64 1.74
C THR A 28 11.58 -2.00 0.78
N LYS A 29 11.92 -2.16 -0.48
CA LYS A 29 10.95 -2.60 -1.48
C LYS A 29 10.91 -4.12 -1.62
N ILE A 30 11.75 -4.84 -0.90
CA ILE A 30 11.79 -6.29 -0.97
C ILE A 30 10.63 -6.88 -0.18
N VAL A 31 9.91 -7.81 -0.78
CA VAL A 31 8.83 -8.54 -0.13
C VAL A 31 9.30 -9.97 0.09
N ARG A 32 9.17 -10.44 1.31
CA ARG A 32 9.64 -11.78 1.69
C ARG A 32 8.47 -12.65 2.11
N LYS A 33 8.65 -13.93 1.93
CA LYS A 33 7.67 -14.91 2.43
C LYS A 33 7.83 -14.98 3.95
N HIS A 34 6.72 -14.86 4.66
CA HIS A 34 6.73 -14.93 6.11
C HIS A 34 7.14 -16.33 6.56
N GLY A 35 8.04 -16.39 7.52
CA GLY A 35 8.49 -17.65 8.07
C GLY A 35 9.84 -18.10 7.51
N CYS A 36 9.98 -18.20 6.21
CA CYS A 36 11.24 -18.67 5.63
C CYS A 36 12.13 -17.55 5.10
N GLY A 37 11.57 -16.34 4.92
CA GLY A 37 12.36 -15.19 4.53
C GLY A 37 12.77 -15.14 3.06
N SER A 38 12.33 -16.07 2.24
CA SER A 38 12.67 -16.05 0.82
C SER A 38 12.04 -14.84 0.13
N ILE A 39 12.74 -14.26 -0.83
CA ILE A 39 12.25 -13.10 -1.56
C ILE A 39 11.22 -13.56 -2.58
N VAL A 40 10.03 -12.95 -2.52
CA VAL A 40 8.95 -13.30 -3.46
C VAL A 40 8.66 -12.17 -4.45
N GLY A 41 9.22 -10.99 -4.23
CA GLY A 41 9.01 -9.88 -5.17
C GLY A 41 9.46 -8.56 -4.58
N THR A 42 9.11 -7.51 -5.28
CA THR A 42 9.40 -6.14 -4.82
C THR A 42 8.15 -5.28 -4.96
N LEU A 43 8.09 -4.26 -4.13
CA LEU A 43 7.00 -3.30 -4.16
C LEU A 43 7.60 -1.93 -3.88
N SER A 44 7.45 -1.00 -4.82
CA SER A 44 8.06 0.33 -4.68
C SER A 44 7.49 1.08 -3.50
N GLY A 45 8.18 2.16 -3.12
CA GLY A 45 7.74 2.97 -1.99
C GLY A 45 6.31 3.46 -2.09
N PRO A 46 5.94 4.12 -3.19
CA PRO A 46 4.55 4.58 -3.35
C PRO A 46 3.53 3.43 -3.29
N HIS A 47 3.83 2.32 -3.93
CA HIS A 47 2.93 1.16 -3.93
C HIS A 47 2.79 0.61 -2.52
N ARG A 48 3.88 0.57 -1.77
CA ARG A 48 3.86 0.09 -0.40
C ARG A 48 3.00 0.98 0.49
N LYS A 49 3.08 2.30 0.29
CA LYS A 49 2.25 3.24 1.06
C LYS A 49 0.76 3.03 0.77
N VAL A 50 0.42 2.80 -0.50
CA VAL A 50 -0.96 2.51 -0.88
C VAL A 50 -1.44 1.25 -0.18
N LEU A 51 -0.63 0.20 -0.20
CA LEU A 51 -0.99 -1.06 0.44
C LEU A 51 -1.22 -0.87 1.95
N PHE A 52 -0.28 -0.21 2.61
CA PHE A 52 -0.35 -0.01 4.06
C PHE A 52 -1.58 0.82 4.43
N TYR A 53 -1.88 1.83 3.64
CA TYR A 53 -3.05 2.67 3.91
C TYR A 53 -4.34 1.87 3.78
N LEU A 54 -4.45 1.07 2.73
CA LEU A 54 -5.62 0.22 2.54
C LEU A 54 -5.75 -0.78 3.69
N TYR A 55 -4.63 -1.32 4.14
CA TYR A 55 -4.64 -2.25 5.25
C TYR A 55 -5.14 -1.60 6.54
N GLN A 56 -4.66 -0.39 6.82
CA GLN A 56 -5.08 0.32 8.03
C GLN A 56 -6.56 0.71 7.99
N ASN A 57 -7.13 0.79 6.79
CA ASN A 57 -8.52 1.17 6.60
C ASN A 57 -9.35 0.00 6.07
N LYS A 58 -9.03 -1.21 6.50
CA LYS A 58 -9.76 -2.39 6.05
C LYS A 58 -11.25 -2.22 6.25
N GLY A 59 -12.01 -2.65 5.26
CA GLY A 59 -13.46 -2.54 5.29
C GLY A 59 -14.00 -1.21 4.81
N GLN A 60 -13.14 -0.22 4.58
CA GLN A 60 -13.56 1.09 4.11
C GLN A 60 -13.12 1.30 2.68
N VAL A 61 -14.00 1.86 1.87
CA VAL A 61 -13.67 2.19 0.48
C VAL A 61 -12.82 3.46 0.49
N VAL A 62 -11.65 3.37 -0.14
CA VAL A 62 -10.73 4.50 -0.25
C VAL A 62 -10.69 4.95 -1.70
N SER A 63 -10.91 6.25 -1.93
CA SER A 63 -10.97 6.78 -3.29
C SER A 63 -9.59 6.81 -3.94
N LYS A 64 -9.58 6.80 -5.27
CA LYS A 64 -8.33 6.92 -6.02
C LYS A 64 -7.61 8.22 -5.69
N GLN A 65 -8.35 9.29 -5.43
CA GLN A 65 -7.76 10.58 -5.10
C GLN A 65 -6.96 10.50 -3.80
N ILE A 66 -7.54 9.84 -2.81
CA ILE A 66 -6.85 9.66 -1.53
C ILE A 66 -5.62 8.79 -1.70
N LEU A 67 -5.73 7.69 -2.44
CA LEU A 67 -4.60 6.78 -2.66
C LEU A 67 -3.49 7.47 -3.44
N LYS A 68 -3.85 8.33 -4.38
CA LYS A 68 -2.87 9.10 -5.13
C LYS A 68 -2.09 10.02 -4.19
N ARG A 69 -2.78 10.66 -3.27
CA ARG A 69 -2.14 11.55 -2.30
C ARG A 69 -1.25 10.76 -1.33
N VAL A 70 -1.73 9.61 -0.89
CA VAL A 70 -0.98 8.78 0.05
C VAL A 70 0.32 8.27 -0.57
N GLY A 71 0.26 7.78 -1.79
CA GLY A 71 1.41 7.17 -2.42
C GLY A 71 2.41 8.16 -2.99
N TRP A 72 1.92 9.27 -3.52
CA TRP A 72 2.76 10.21 -4.26
C TRP A 72 2.57 11.66 -3.77
N ALA A 73 2.59 11.84 -2.48
CA ALA A 73 2.38 13.15 -1.87
C ALA A 73 3.25 14.21 -2.54
N GLY A 74 2.64 15.29 -2.98
CA GLY A 74 3.34 16.42 -3.56
C GLY A 74 3.84 16.20 -4.97
N LYS A 75 3.60 15.06 -5.57
CA LYS A 75 4.06 14.79 -6.94
C LYS A 75 2.88 14.80 -7.90
N ALA A 76 3.16 15.24 -9.13
CA ALA A 76 2.15 15.29 -10.16
C ALA A 76 2.03 13.93 -10.82
N VAL A 77 1.07 13.13 -10.36
CA VAL A 77 0.79 11.82 -10.97
C VAL A 77 -0.69 11.75 -11.33
N THR A 78 -1.00 10.83 -12.22
CA THR A 78 -2.38 10.62 -12.64
C THR A 78 -3.00 9.45 -11.89
N CYS A 79 -4.30 9.27 -12.04
CA CYS A 79 -4.97 8.12 -11.45
C CYS A 79 -4.47 6.81 -12.05
N ALA A 80 -3.85 6.85 -13.23
CA ALA A 80 -3.26 5.64 -13.80
C ALA A 80 -2.17 5.08 -12.90
N SER A 81 -1.47 5.94 -12.16
CA SER A 81 -0.44 5.49 -11.21
C SER A 81 -1.06 4.64 -10.12
N VAL A 82 -2.26 4.99 -9.67
CA VAL A 82 -2.98 4.19 -8.67
C VAL A 82 -3.35 2.84 -9.25
N LEU A 83 -3.81 2.80 -10.50
CA LEU A 83 -4.17 1.52 -11.14
C LEU A 83 -2.97 0.59 -11.21
N VAL A 84 -1.80 1.15 -11.57
CA VAL A 84 -0.57 0.36 -11.63
C VAL A 84 -0.21 -0.15 -10.25
N ALA A 85 -0.34 0.71 -9.22
CA ALA A 85 -0.03 0.31 -7.86
C ALA A 85 -0.91 -0.86 -7.42
N ILE A 86 -2.21 -0.77 -7.67
CA ILE A 86 -3.14 -1.83 -7.30
C ILE A 86 -2.79 -3.12 -8.03
N TYR A 87 -2.45 -3.02 -9.32
CA TYR A 87 -2.05 -4.20 -10.09
C TYR A 87 -0.82 -4.88 -9.48
N GLU A 88 0.21 -4.09 -9.16
CA GLU A 88 1.42 -4.65 -8.60
C GLU A 88 1.20 -5.23 -7.20
N ILE A 89 0.39 -4.56 -6.40
CA ILE A 89 0.07 -5.06 -5.06
C ILE A 89 -0.65 -6.41 -5.17
N ARG A 90 -1.65 -6.49 -6.06
CA ARG A 90 -2.39 -7.73 -6.24
C ARG A 90 -1.49 -8.86 -6.72
N ARG A 91 -0.56 -8.54 -7.61
CA ARG A 91 0.37 -9.53 -8.14
C ARG A 91 1.27 -10.09 -7.04
N VAL A 92 1.79 -9.21 -6.19
CA VAL A 92 2.71 -9.62 -5.12
C VAL A 92 1.95 -10.36 -4.02
N LEU A 93 0.77 -9.85 -3.65
CA LEU A 93 -0.05 -10.50 -2.61
C LEU A 93 -0.57 -11.86 -3.05
N ASP A 94 -0.85 -11.99 -4.34
CA ASP A 94 -1.41 -13.22 -4.90
C ASP A 94 -2.68 -13.65 -4.16
N CYS A 95 -3.54 -12.68 -3.90
CA CYS A 95 -4.82 -12.94 -3.27
C CYS A 95 -5.83 -11.90 -3.73
N ARG A 96 -7.10 -12.11 -3.37
CA ARG A 96 -8.17 -11.18 -3.74
C ARG A 96 -8.53 -10.27 -2.57
N CYS A 97 -7.52 -9.82 -1.87
CA CYS A 97 -7.71 -8.99 -0.67
C CYS A 97 -8.20 -7.59 -1.00
N ILE A 98 -7.85 -7.08 -2.17
CA ILE A 98 -8.24 -5.73 -2.57
C ILE A 98 -9.31 -5.84 -3.66
N GLN A 99 -10.46 -5.20 -3.41
CA GLN A 99 -11.56 -5.21 -4.35
C GLN A 99 -11.75 -3.83 -4.94
N THR A 100 -12.12 -3.79 -6.21
CA THR A 100 -12.46 -2.55 -6.90
C THR A 100 -13.94 -2.26 -6.69
N ILE A 101 -14.24 -1.06 -6.20
CA ILE A 101 -15.62 -0.61 -6.06
C ILE A 101 -15.84 0.42 -7.16
N SER A 102 -16.67 0.06 -8.12
CA SER A 102 -16.86 0.87 -9.32
C SER A 102 -17.22 2.31 -8.99
N ASN A 103 -16.49 3.24 -9.60
CA ASN A 103 -16.69 4.69 -9.45
C ASN A 103 -16.43 5.22 -8.03
N GLU A 104 -15.95 4.39 -7.11
CA GLU A 104 -15.69 4.84 -5.73
C GLU A 104 -14.24 4.68 -5.32
N GLY A 105 -13.62 3.55 -5.65
CA GLY A 105 -12.23 3.33 -5.29
C GLY A 105 -11.93 1.87 -5.00
N TYR A 106 -11.20 1.65 -3.93
CA TYR A 106 -10.73 0.32 -3.58
C TYR A 106 -10.95 0.06 -2.10
N VAL A 107 -11.15 -1.19 -1.76
CA VAL A 107 -11.31 -1.59 -0.36
C VAL A 107 -10.53 -2.87 -0.12
N MET A 108 -9.85 -2.92 1.03
CA MET A 108 -9.19 -4.15 1.46
C MET A 108 -10.19 -4.91 2.31
N ALA A 109 -10.49 -6.13 1.89
CA ALA A 109 -11.41 -6.99 2.62
C ALA A 109 -10.71 -7.52 3.88
N ASP A 110 -11.52 -7.75 4.87
CA ASP A 110 -11.04 -8.36 6.10
C ASP A 110 -10.67 -9.82 5.90
#